data_86f7df1f9a456a76279a822f1a68806f
#
_entry.id   86f7df1f9a456a76279a822f1a68806f
#
_cell.length_a   1.000
_cell.length_b   1.000
_cell.length_c   1.000
_cell.angle_alpha   90.00
_cell.angle_beta   90.00
_cell.angle_gamma   90.00
#
_symmetry.space_group_name_H-M   'P 1'
#
loop_
_entity.id
_entity.type
_entity.pdbx_description
1 polymer ?
#
loop_
_entity_poly.entity_id
_entity_poly.type
_entity_poly.pdbx_seq_one_letter_code
_entity_poly.pdbx_strand_id
1 'polypeptide(L)'
;MDGVTYGQGQELPEKEFYALMRSGKMPTTSQVNPEEAKNHFLKYLEENKEILCIAFSSGLSGTYNSMRVAAEEIMEEQPDCRIIVIDSLCASLGEGLLVHKAVTLRDQGKSLEEVAEWVKNNRLHLVHVFTVDDLYHLYRGGRVSRATAVVGTLAGIKPKLHVDNEGHLIVIGKVRGRKKSLHALVDYMEEKMGSYRDQNDIVFISHGDDLPAAELVRDLVKERFGIDSFLINYVGPTIGSHSGPGTLALFFMGEER
;
A
#
# COMPACT_ATOMS: atom_id res chain seq x y z
N MET A 1 3.81 9.27 18.44
CA MET A 1 2.92 8.71 19.50
C MET A 1 3.38 9.27 20.82
N ASP A 2 2.49 9.82 21.66
CA ASP A 2 2.81 10.38 22.99
C ASP A 2 3.98 11.39 22.98
N GLY A 3 4.09 12.23 21.99
CA GLY A 3 5.18 13.20 21.84
C GLY A 3 6.49 12.63 21.29
N VAL A 4 6.57 11.32 21.06
CA VAL A 4 7.73 10.67 20.43
C VAL A 4 7.47 10.50 18.93
N THR A 5 8.44 10.93 18.12
CA THR A 5 8.45 10.69 16.68
C THR A 5 9.30 9.45 16.39
N TYR A 6 8.72 8.51 15.64
CA TYR A 6 9.38 7.28 15.19
C TYR A 6 9.68 7.38 13.69
N GLY A 7 10.74 6.71 13.25
CA GLY A 7 11.31 6.73 11.92
C GLY A 7 12.76 7.26 11.93
N GLN A 8 13.46 7.16 10.83
CA GLN A 8 14.83 7.69 10.63
C GLN A 8 15.80 7.34 11.80
N GLY A 9 15.89 6.05 12.16
CA GLY A 9 16.81 5.56 13.17
C GLY A 9 16.23 5.38 14.58
N GLN A 10 14.96 5.77 14.79
CA GLN A 10 14.20 5.43 15.98
C GLN A 10 12.96 4.63 15.57
N GLU A 11 13.17 3.36 15.30
CA GLU A 11 12.09 2.47 14.87
C GLU A 11 11.30 1.90 16.04
N LEU A 12 10.01 1.70 15.86
CA LEU A 12 9.13 0.98 16.76
C LEU A 12 8.73 -0.33 16.07
N PRO A 13 9.09 -1.51 16.62
CA PRO A 13 8.70 -2.79 16.01
C PRO A 13 7.19 -2.90 15.83
N GLU A 14 6.75 -3.44 14.71
CA GLU A 14 5.34 -3.48 14.33
C GLU A 14 4.46 -4.13 15.40
N LYS A 15 4.91 -5.23 15.99
CA LYS A 15 4.17 -5.93 17.03
C LYS A 15 3.95 -5.06 18.27
N GLU A 16 4.97 -4.30 18.68
CA GLU A 16 4.88 -3.36 19.79
C GLU A 16 3.96 -2.18 19.44
N PHE A 17 4.11 -1.63 18.22
CA PHE A 17 3.23 -0.59 17.69
C PHE A 17 1.75 -0.97 17.78
N TYR A 18 1.39 -2.16 17.28
CA TYR A 18 0.01 -2.63 17.34
C TYR A 18 -0.48 -2.96 18.74
N ALA A 19 0.41 -3.42 19.63
CA ALA A 19 0.07 -3.62 21.04
C ALA A 19 -0.26 -2.29 21.73
N LEU A 20 0.50 -1.23 21.45
CA LEU A 20 0.23 0.12 21.96
C LEU A 20 -1.11 0.66 21.40
N MET A 21 -1.41 0.46 20.11
CA MET A 21 -2.70 0.83 19.56
C MET A 21 -3.87 0.10 20.24
N ARG A 22 -3.74 -1.21 20.50
CA ARG A 22 -4.77 -1.99 21.24
C ARG A 22 -4.94 -1.52 22.68
N SER A 23 -3.90 -0.94 23.30
CA SER A 23 -4.00 -0.31 24.61
C SER A 23 -4.66 1.09 24.60
N GLY A 24 -5.08 1.56 23.42
CA GLY A 24 -5.78 2.84 23.24
C GLY A 24 -4.86 3.99 22.83
N LYS A 25 -3.59 3.75 22.54
CA LYS A 25 -2.71 4.79 21.98
C LYS A 25 -3.13 5.15 20.55
N MET A 26 -3.12 6.45 20.25
CA MET A 26 -3.59 7.00 18.98
C MET A 26 -2.44 7.70 18.25
N PRO A 27 -1.68 7.00 17.40
CA PRO A 27 -0.60 7.61 16.63
C PRO A 27 -1.14 8.58 15.58
N THR A 28 -0.29 9.55 15.20
CA THR A 28 -0.49 10.44 14.05
C THR A 28 0.70 10.30 13.11
N THR A 29 0.55 10.70 11.86
CA THR A 29 1.60 10.62 10.85
C THR A 29 1.82 11.97 10.20
N SER A 30 3.03 12.19 9.68
CA SER A 30 3.36 13.27 8.77
C SER A 30 3.74 12.72 7.41
N GLN A 31 3.52 13.48 6.36
CA GLN A 31 4.08 13.16 5.04
C GLN A 31 5.59 13.45 5.02
N VAL A 32 6.30 12.85 4.09
CA VAL A 32 7.67 13.25 3.75
C VAL A 32 7.64 14.67 3.20
N ASN A 33 8.51 15.55 3.69
CA ASN A 33 8.63 16.91 3.16
C ASN A 33 9.66 16.97 1.99
N PRO A 34 9.66 18.05 1.17
CA PRO A 34 10.56 18.13 0.01
C PRO A 34 12.05 18.05 0.37
N GLU A 35 12.47 18.61 1.51
CA GLU A 35 13.87 18.57 1.94
C GLU A 35 14.30 17.15 2.31
N GLU A 36 13.47 16.42 3.03
CA GLU A 36 13.73 15.00 3.32
C GLU A 36 13.80 14.18 2.02
N ALA A 37 12.88 14.41 1.09
CA ALA A 37 12.90 13.74 -0.22
C ALA A 37 14.16 14.07 -1.01
N LYS A 38 14.59 15.36 -1.02
CA LYS A 38 15.83 15.82 -1.67
C LYS A 38 17.06 15.11 -1.10
N ASN A 39 17.17 15.05 0.22
CA ASN A 39 18.27 14.37 0.90
C ASN A 39 18.34 12.87 0.56
N HIS A 40 17.21 12.20 0.47
CA HIS A 40 17.15 10.80 0.06
C HIS A 40 17.58 10.61 -1.39
N PHE A 41 17.10 11.42 -2.33
CA PHE A 41 17.51 11.33 -3.73
C PHE A 41 19.01 11.59 -3.91
N LEU A 42 19.54 12.64 -3.28
CA LEU A 42 20.95 12.98 -3.36
C LEU A 42 21.84 11.82 -2.89
N LYS A 43 21.47 11.15 -1.81
CA LYS A 43 22.17 9.95 -1.32
C LYS A 43 22.25 8.84 -2.38
N TYR A 44 21.16 8.54 -3.09
CA TYR A 44 21.16 7.52 -4.13
C TYR A 44 21.88 7.97 -5.41
N LEU A 45 21.91 9.27 -5.69
CA LEU A 45 22.63 9.84 -6.83
C LEU A 45 24.14 9.83 -6.67
N GLU A 46 24.69 9.64 -5.46
CA GLU A 46 26.13 9.42 -5.24
C GLU A 46 26.61 8.17 -5.99
N GLU A 47 25.78 7.13 -6.08
CA GLU A 47 26.13 5.85 -6.71
C GLU A 47 25.54 5.69 -8.12
N ASN A 48 24.43 6.35 -8.41
CA ASN A 48 23.66 6.17 -9.64
C ASN A 48 23.25 7.52 -10.23
N LYS A 49 23.12 7.60 -11.55
CA LYS A 49 22.64 8.82 -12.24
C LYS A 49 21.14 8.78 -12.55
N GLU A 50 20.50 7.64 -12.34
CA GLU A 50 19.10 7.39 -12.69
C GLU A 50 18.32 6.83 -11.50
N ILE A 51 17.14 7.41 -11.23
CA ILE A 51 16.24 6.98 -10.16
C ILE A 51 14.83 6.87 -10.71
N LEU A 52 14.17 5.72 -10.47
CA LEU A 52 12.72 5.59 -10.56
C LEU A 52 12.15 5.59 -9.14
N CYS A 53 11.39 6.63 -8.81
CA CYS A 53 10.65 6.74 -7.56
C CYS A 53 9.18 6.38 -7.81
N ILE A 54 8.74 5.26 -7.26
CA ILE A 54 7.32 4.86 -7.25
C ILE A 54 6.77 5.32 -5.90
N ALA A 55 5.98 6.37 -5.90
CA ALA A 55 5.54 7.04 -4.68
C ALA A 55 4.16 6.59 -4.23
N PHE A 56 3.94 6.61 -2.93
CA PHE A 56 2.65 6.37 -2.29
C PHE A 56 1.55 7.25 -2.87
N SER A 57 0.31 6.74 -2.95
CA SER A 57 -0.84 7.41 -3.55
C SER A 57 -1.00 8.88 -3.13
N SER A 58 -1.09 9.77 -4.12
CA SER A 58 -1.40 11.19 -3.91
C SER A 58 -2.82 11.42 -3.35
N GLY A 59 -3.74 10.47 -3.54
CA GLY A 59 -5.08 10.48 -2.95
C GLY A 59 -5.07 10.27 -1.42
N LEU A 60 -3.95 9.80 -0.85
CA LEU A 60 -3.82 9.48 0.58
C LEU A 60 -2.79 10.34 1.31
N SER A 61 -1.79 10.89 0.61
CA SER A 61 -0.68 11.66 1.19
C SER A 61 -0.09 12.66 0.20
N GLY A 62 0.38 13.79 0.70
CA GLY A 62 1.15 14.75 -0.09
C GLY A 62 2.60 14.32 -0.42
N THR A 63 3.03 13.14 0.02
CA THR A 63 4.40 12.62 -0.17
C THR A 63 4.81 12.57 -1.65
N TYR A 64 3.93 12.11 -2.55
CA TYR A 64 4.19 12.15 -3.99
C TYR A 64 4.57 13.56 -4.49
N ASN A 65 3.81 14.59 -4.09
CA ASN A 65 4.09 15.96 -4.51
C ASN A 65 5.44 16.48 -3.94
N SER A 66 5.76 16.13 -2.69
CA SER A 66 7.05 16.47 -2.09
C SER A 66 8.22 15.83 -2.86
N MET A 67 8.09 14.57 -3.24
CA MET A 67 9.11 13.86 -4.03
C MET A 67 9.25 14.44 -5.43
N ARG A 68 8.14 14.81 -6.08
CA ARG A 68 8.14 15.44 -7.40
C ARG A 68 8.89 16.78 -7.38
N VAL A 69 8.57 17.65 -6.41
CA VAL A 69 9.24 18.95 -6.26
C VAL A 69 10.74 18.78 -6.02
N ALA A 70 11.11 17.88 -5.10
CA ALA A 70 12.53 17.60 -4.83
C ALA A 70 13.30 17.07 -6.06
N ALA A 71 12.67 16.20 -6.84
CA ALA A 71 13.27 15.67 -8.06
C ALA A 71 13.48 16.76 -9.14
N GLU A 72 12.48 17.64 -9.33
CA GLU A 72 12.56 18.78 -10.25
C GLU A 72 13.72 19.73 -9.87
N GLU A 73 13.81 20.11 -8.58
CA GLU A 73 14.91 20.96 -8.08
C GLU A 73 16.29 20.32 -8.30
N ILE A 74 16.44 19.02 -8.01
CA ILE A 74 17.72 18.32 -8.21
C ILE A 74 18.10 18.30 -9.70
N MET A 75 17.18 17.99 -10.59
CA MET A 75 17.45 17.93 -12.04
C MET A 75 17.76 19.32 -12.63
N GLU A 76 17.24 20.41 -12.05
CA GLU A 76 17.64 21.77 -12.40
C GLU A 76 19.09 22.08 -11.96
N GLU A 77 19.49 21.63 -10.75
CA GLU A 77 20.82 21.82 -10.21
C GLU A 77 21.87 20.86 -10.83
N GLN A 78 21.45 19.65 -11.22
CA GLN A 78 22.29 18.56 -11.72
C GLN A 78 21.71 17.97 -13.03
N PRO A 79 21.90 18.62 -14.20
CA PRO A 79 21.29 18.20 -15.47
C PRO A 79 21.72 16.81 -15.97
N ASP A 80 22.82 16.27 -15.44
CA ASP A 80 23.35 14.95 -15.80
C ASP A 80 22.61 13.79 -15.10
N CYS A 81 21.75 14.10 -14.12
CA CYS A 81 20.95 13.08 -13.44
C CYS A 81 19.56 12.97 -14.02
N ARG A 82 18.94 11.81 -13.82
CA ARG A 82 17.57 11.51 -14.26
C ARG A 82 16.73 10.96 -13.10
N ILE A 83 15.70 11.66 -12.72
CA ILE A 83 14.75 11.19 -11.68
C ILE A 83 13.34 11.17 -12.27
N ILE A 84 12.72 10.00 -12.29
CA ILE A 84 11.32 9.84 -12.68
C ILE A 84 10.52 9.54 -11.40
N VAL A 85 9.56 10.40 -11.07
CA VAL A 85 8.65 10.20 -9.94
C VAL A 85 7.27 9.84 -10.47
N ILE A 86 6.75 8.69 -10.04
CA ILE A 86 5.43 8.20 -10.45
C ILE A 86 4.52 8.13 -9.23
N ASP A 87 3.35 8.75 -9.32
CA ASP A 87 2.26 8.48 -8.41
C ASP A 87 1.72 7.06 -8.66
N SER A 88 1.94 6.17 -7.72
CA SER A 88 1.50 4.78 -7.87
C SER A 88 -0.03 4.65 -7.81
N LEU A 89 -0.71 5.60 -7.16
CA LEU A 89 -2.11 5.47 -6.75
C LEU A 89 -2.36 4.19 -5.92
N CYS A 90 -1.30 3.72 -5.24
CA CYS A 90 -1.27 2.49 -4.45
C CYS A 90 -0.92 2.78 -3.00
N ALA A 91 -1.13 1.79 -2.14
CA ALA A 91 -0.76 1.82 -0.74
C ALA A 91 -0.23 0.46 -0.28
N SER A 92 0.60 0.47 0.80
CA SER A 92 1.09 -0.74 1.46
C SER A 92 1.81 -1.69 0.48
N LEU A 93 1.61 -2.99 0.62
CA LEU A 93 2.20 -3.97 -0.30
C LEU A 93 1.60 -3.96 -1.72
N GLY A 94 0.55 -3.15 -1.98
CA GLY A 94 0.13 -2.86 -3.36
C GLY A 94 1.17 -2.01 -4.10
N GLU A 95 1.67 -0.94 -3.46
CA GLU A 95 2.84 -0.22 -3.96
C GLU A 95 4.06 -1.15 -4.03
N GLY A 96 4.25 -2.00 -3.02
CA GLY A 96 5.32 -2.99 -3.00
C GLY A 96 5.27 -3.99 -4.16
N LEU A 97 4.08 -4.46 -4.57
CA LEU A 97 3.92 -5.35 -5.72
C LEU A 97 4.27 -4.64 -7.04
N LEU A 98 3.89 -3.37 -7.16
CA LEU A 98 4.25 -2.55 -8.31
C LEU A 98 5.78 -2.35 -8.40
N VAL A 99 6.43 -2.09 -7.25
CA VAL A 99 7.90 -2.02 -7.14
C VAL A 99 8.55 -3.36 -7.49
N HIS A 100 8.02 -4.47 -6.99
CA HIS A 100 8.52 -5.82 -7.31
C HIS A 100 8.53 -6.08 -8.83
N LYS A 101 7.43 -5.77 -9.51
CA LYS A 101 7.33 -5.91 -10.98
C LYS A 101 8.30 -4.97 -11.70
N ALA A 102 8.45 -3.73 -11.24
CA ALA A 102 9.42 -2.77 -11.80
C ALA A 102 10.86 -3.27 -11.65
N VAL A 103 11.24 -3.79 -10.48
CA VAL A 103 12.56 -4.39 -10.23
C VAL A 103 12.79 -5.60 -11.14
N THR A 104 11.80 -6.46 -11.32
CA THR A 104 11.89 -7.61 -12.23
C THR A 104 12.19 -7.18 -13.66
N LEU A 105 11.53 -6.13 -14.16
CA LEU A 105 11.78 -5.60 -15.50
C LEU A 105 13.18 -4.98 -15.61
N ARG A 106 13.62 -4.22 -14.61
CA ARG A 106 14.99 -3.68 -14.54
C ARG A 106 16.04 -4.81 -14.62
N ASP A 107 15.84 -5.88 -13.85
CA ASP A 107 16.77 -7.01 -13.80
C ASP A 107 16.78 -7.84 -15.10
N GLN A 108 15.73 -7.70 -15.92
CA GLN A 108 15.66 -8.18 -17.30
C GLN A 108 16.36 -7.25 -18.31
N GLY A 109 16.98 -6.15 -17.85
CA GLY A 109 17.72 -5.20 -18.69
C GLY A 109 16.88 -4.11 -19.34
N LYS A 110 15.63 -3.86 -18.86
CA LYS A 110 14.82 -2.74 -19.30
C LYS A 110 15.40 -1.41 -18.84
N SER A 111 15.31 -0.38 -19.71
CA SER A 111 15.73 0.97 -19.38
C SER A 111 14.83 1.63 -18.34
N LEU A 112 15.29 2.73 -17.74
CA LEU A 112 14.50 3.55 -16.80
C LEU A 112 13.15 3.95 -17.40
N GLU A 113 13.14 4.42 -18.67
CA GLU A 113 11.95 4.86 -19.36
C GLU A 113 10.98 3.71 -19.64
N GLU A 114 11.49 2.54 -20.07
CA GLU A 114 10.66 1.36 -20.33
C GLU A 114 9.97 0.88 -19.05
N VAL A 115 10.70 0.86 -17.92
CA VAL A 115 10.15 0.48 -16.61
C VAL A 115 9.14 1.51 -16.12
N ALA A 116 9.47 2.81 -16.24
CA ALA A 116 8.57 3.89 -15.84
C ALA A 116 7.27 3.88 -16.66
N GLU A 117 7.34 3.63 -17.94
CA GLU A 117 6.17 3.52 -18.83
C GLU A 117 5.31 2.30 -18.44
N TRP A 118 5.95 1.16 -18.19
CA TRP A 118 5.24 -0.03 -17.70
C TRP A 118 4.49 0.27 -16.40
N VAL A 119 5.14 0.92 -15.42
CA VAL A 119 4.52 1.27 -14.13
C VAL A 119 3.30 2.18 -14.34
N LYS A 120 3.42 3.22 -15.18
CA LYS A 120 2.32 4.14 -15.48
C LYS A 120 1.12 3.43 -16.10
N ASN A 121 1.37 2.51 -17.04
CA ASN A 121 0.32 1.80 -17.75
C ASN A 121 -0.34 0.70 -16.90
N ASN A 122 0.38 0.14 -15.92
CA ASN A 122 -0.11 -1.00 -15.15
C ASN A 122 -0.57 -0.65 -13.71
N ARG A 123 -0.29 0.55 -13.20
CA ARG A 123 -0.66 0.95 -11.83
C ARG A 123 -2.16 0.83 -11.52
N LEU A 124 -3.04 1.01 -12.53
CA LEU A 124 -4.50 0.85 -12.37
C LEU A 124 -4.98 -0.60 -12.54
N HIS A 125 -4.10 -1.50 -12.99
CA HIS A 125 -4.33 -2.94 -12.99
C HIS A 125 -3.88 -3.61 -11.69
N LEU A 126 -3.25 -2.86 -10.79
CA LEU A 126 -2.91 -3.35 -9.47
C LEU A 126 -4.08 -3.16 -8.51
N VAL A 127 -4.73 -4.25 -8.19
CA VAL A 127 -5.93 -4.30 -7.35
C VAL A 127 -5.55 -4.35 -5.88
N HIS A 128 -6.24 -3.55 -5.07
CA HIS A 128 -6.20 -3.58 -3.62
C HIS A 128 -7.57 -3.99 -3.14
N VAL A 129 -7.67 -5.05 -2.36
CA VAL A 129 -8.90 -5.34 -1.63
C VAL A 129 -8.55 -5.61 -0.17
N PHE A 130 -9.26 -4.98 0.74
CA PHE A 130 -8.91 -5.07 2.16
C PHE A 130 -10.12 -4.96 3.08
N THR A 131 -9.92 -5.36 4.32
CA THR A 131 -10.86 -5.21 5.42
C THR A 131 -10.14 -4.68 6.65
N VAL A 132 -10.84 -3.95 7.48
CA VAL A 132 -10.34 -3.44 8.76
C VAL A 132 -11.28 -3.89 9.88
N ASP A 133 -10.77 -3.92 11.11
CA ASP A 133 -11.60 -4.22 12.25
C ASP A 133 -12.49 -3.05 12.64
N ASP A 134 -11.97 -1.82 12.53
CA ASP A 134 -12.66 -0.59 12.86
C ASP A 134 -12.36 0.52 11.84
N LEU A 135 -13.40 1.02 11.15
CA LEU A 135 -13.30 2.16 10.23
C LEU A 135 -12.97 3.49 10.94
N TYR A 136 -13.10 3.55 12.25
CA TYR A 136 -12.82 4.76 13.01
C TYR A 136 -11.36 5.22 12.86
N HIS A 137 -10.40 4.29 12.76
CA HIS A 137 -9.00 4.63 12.52
C HIS A 137 -8.81 5.37 11.19
N LEU A 138 -9.42 4.89 10.10
CA LEU A 138 -9.37 5.54 8.78
C LEU A 138 -10.06 6.91 8.80
N TYR A 139 -11.21 7.02 9.47
CA TYR A 139 -11.93 8.28 9.62
C TYR A 139 -11.12 9.31 10.43
N ARG A 140 -10.61 8.91 11.59
CA ARG A 140 -9.78 9.76 12.45
C ARG A 140 -8.55 10.28 11.70
N GLY A 141 -7.95 9.44 10.87
CA GLY A 141 -6.83 9.79 10.00
C GLY A 141 -7.22 10.64 8.79
N GLY A 142 -8.52 10.83 8.51
CA GLY A 142 -9.01 11.58 7.35
C GLY A 142 -8.90 10.86 6.01
N ARG A 143 -8.69 9.53 5.98
CA ARG A 143 -8.58 8.73 4.75
C ARG A 143 -9.90 8.12 4.30
N VAL A 144 -10.94 8.21 5.12
CA VAL A 144 -12.34 8.00 4.72
C VAL A 144 -13.23 9.08 5.34
N SER A 145 -14.39 9.34 4.72
CA SER A 145 -15.34 10.32 5.21
C SER A 145 -16.07 9.84 6.48
N ARG A 146 -16.66 10.80 7.23
CA ARG A 146 -17.52 10.48 8.38
C ARG A 146 -18.71 9.59 7.98
N ALA A 147 -19.30 9.85 6.83
CA ALA A 147 -20.42 9.06 6.32
C ALA A 147 -20.00 7.59 6.09
N THR A 148 -18.80 7.37 5.59
CA THR A 148 -18.22 6.03 5.42
C THR A 148 -17.99 5.33 6.76
N ALA A 149 -17.51 6.03 7.78
CA ALA A 149 -17.20 5.47 9.10
C ALA A 149 -18.46 5.02 9.86
N VAL A 150 -19.54 5.79 9.80
CA VAL A 150 -20.82 5.46 10.46
C VAL A 150 -21.40 4.12 9.99
N VAL A 151 -21.12 3.77 8.74
CA VAL A 151 -21.56 2.52 8.13
C VAL A 151 -20.92 1.27 8.77
N GLY A 152 -19.75 1.40 9.39
CA GLY A 152 -19.00 0.30 10.02
C GLY A 152 -19.25 0.08 11.51
N THR A 153 -20.12 0.86 12.15
CA THR A 153 -20.34 0.80 13.63
C THR A 153 -21.23 -0.34 14.11
N LEU A 154 -21.79 -1.14 13.22
CA LEU A 154 -22.63 -2.29 13.59
C LEU A 154 -21.76 -3.45 14.06
N ALA A 155 -22.05 -3.98 15.26
CA ALA A 155 -21.30 -5.09 15.85
C ALA A 155 -21.18 -6.30 14.92
N GLY A 156 -19.96 -6.74 14.69
CA GLY A 156 -19.63 -7.89 13.87
C GLY A 156 -19.71 -7.65 12.35
N ILE A 157 -19.97 -6.42 11.89
CA ILE A 157 -19.89 -6.07 10.46
C ILE A 157 -18.46 -5.64 10.13
N LYS A 158 -17.89 -6.25 9.10
CA LYS A 158 -16.57 -5.91 8.56
C LYS A 158 -16.74 -5.26 7.18
N PRO A 159 -16.13 -4.09 6.94
CA PRO A 159 -16.17 -3.45 5.64
C PRO A 159 -15.28 -4.22 4.65
N LYS A 160 -15.70 -4.28 3.38
CA LYS A 160 -14.84 -4.59 2.25
C LYS A 160 -14.51 -3.28 1.55
N LEU A 161 -13.21 -2.98 1.46
CA LEU A 161 -12.71 -1.73 0.86
C LEU A 161 -11.79 -2.05 -0.32
N HIS A 162 -11.66 -1.09 -1.22
CA HIS A 162 -10.61 -1.07 -2.24
C HIS A 162 -9.99 0.32 -2.38
N VAL A 163 -9.01 0.45 -3.27
CA VAL A 163 -8.45 1.73 -3.71
C VAL A 163 -8.99 2.03 -5.10
N ASP A 164 -9.62 3.19 -5.28
CA ASP A 164 -10.17 3.60 -6.58
C ASP A 164 -9.10 4.09 -7.58
N ASN A 165 -9.53 4.50 -8.76
CA ASN A 165 -8.63 4.95 -9.83
C ASN A 165 -7.95 6.29 -9.53
N GLU A 166 -8.45 7.07 -8.58
CA GLU A 166 -7.84 8.29 -8.05
C GLU A 166 -6.96 8.03 -6.83
N GLY A 167 -6.83 6.77 -6.40
CA GLY A 167 -5.98 6.37 -5.28
C GLY A 167 -6.60 6.60 -3.89
N HIS A 168 -7.93 6.77 -3.80
CA HIS A 168 -8.66 6.92 -2.54
C HIS A 168 -9.20 5.60 -2.01
N LEU A 169 -9.44 5.53 -0.69
CA LEU A 169 -10.05 4.37 -0.06
C LEU A 169 -11.58 4.43 -0.14
N ILE A 170 -12.20 3.41 -0.74
CA ILE A 170 -13.64 3.32 -0.92
C ILE A 170 -14.20 2.03 -0.31
N VAL A 171 -15.32 2.13 0.41
CA VAL A 171 -16.08 0.96 0.88
C VAL A 171 -16.95 0.43 -0.26
N ILE A 172 -16.68 -0.80 -0.69
CA ILE A 172 -17.39 -1.49 -1.77
C ILE A 172 -18.34 -2.58 -1.29
N GLY A 173 -18.40 -2.80 0.02
CA GLY A 173 -19.31 -3.79 0.59
C GLY A 173 -19.16 -3.95 2.10
N LYS A 174 -20.01 -4.80 2.64
CA LYS A 174 -20.04 -5.14 4.07
C LYS A 174 -20.26 -6.62 4.24
N VAL A 175 -19.56 -7.25 5.15
CA VAL A 175 -19.65 -8.67 5.42
C VAL A 175 -19.84 -8.90 6.92
N ARG A 176 -20.73 -9.79 7.30
CA ARG A 176 -20.92 -10.13 8.71
C ARG A 176 -19.98 -11.24 9.14
N GLY A 177 -19.11 -10.93 10.09
CA GLY A 177 -18.15 -11.86 10.68
C GLY A 177 -16.78 -11.85 10.01
N ARG A 178 -15.72 -12.00 10.83
CA ARG A 178 -14.32 -11.91 10.40
C ARG A 178 -13.98 -12.94 9.32
N LYS A 179 -14.26 -14.23 9.57
CA LYS A 179 -13.93 -15.30 8.62
C LYS A 179 -14.56 -15.07 7.25
N LYS A 180 -15.83 -14.67 7.22
CA LYS A 180 -16.52 -14.38 5.94
C LYS A 180 -15.93 -13.17 5.23
N SER A 181 -15.45 -12.14 5.97
CA SER A 181 -14.81 -11.00 5.33
C SER A 181 -13.48 -11.38 4.66
N LEU A 182 -12.73 -12.34 5.21
CA LEU A 182 -11.51 -12.85 4.59
C LEU A 182 -11.79 -13.62 3.29
N HIS A 183 -12.82 -14.48 3.28
CA HIS A 183 -13.27 -15.15 2.05
C HIS A 183 -13.71 -14.14 0.98
N ALA A 184 -14.41 -13.07 1.38
CA ALA A 184 -14.88 -12.04 0.45
C ALA A 184 -13.74 -11.24 -0.23
N LEU A 185 -12.51 -11.23 0.33
CA LEU A 185 -11.33 -10.68 -0.34
C LEU A 185 -10.90 -11.59 -1.50
N VAL A 186 -10.91 -12.90 -1.28
CA VAL A 186 -10.55 -13.90 -2.29
C VAL A 186 -11.62 -14.01 -3.38
N ASP A 187 -12.90 -13.88 -3.01
CA ASP A 187 -14.01 -13.81 -3.98
C ASP A 187 -13.86 -12.57 -4.88
N TYR A 188 -13.42 -11.44 -4.32
CA TYR A 188 -13.15 -10.22 -5.11
C TYR A 188 -11.94 -10.39 -6.02
N MET A 189 -10.90 -11.13 -5.60
CA MET A 189 -9.79 -11.46 -6.46
C MET A 189 -10.25 -12.29 -7.67
N GLU A 190 -11.12 -13.29 -7.47
CA GLU A 190 -11.68 -14.08 -8.56
C GLU A 190 -12.47 -13.23 -9.55
N GLU A 191 -13.29 -12.28 -9.04
CA GLU A 191 -14.08 -11.35 -9.84
C GLU A 191 -13.21 -10.42 -10.70
N LYS A 192 -12.10 -9.90 -10.13
CA LYS A 192 -11.30 -8.84 -10.75
C LYS A 192 -10.09 -9.30 -11.53
N MET A 193 -9.62 -10.51 -11.30
CA MET A 193 -8.40 -11.03 -11.91
C MET A 193 -8.52 -11.18 -13.44
N GLY A 194 -9.63 -11.71 -13.93
CA GLY A 194 -9.95 -11.84 -15.35
C GLY A 194 -8.81 -12.39 -16.20
N SER A 195 -8.47 -11.70 -17.28
CA SER A 195 -7.37 -12.05 -18.20
C SER A 195 -5.96 -11.85 -17.59
N TYR A 196 -5.86 -11.22 -16.41
CA TYR A 196 -4.58 -11.04 -15.70
C TYR A 196 -4.18 -12.25 -14.83
N ARG A 197 -4.92 -13.35 -14.91
CA ARG A 197 -4.64 -14.54 -14.11
C ARG A 197 -3.18 -14.97 -14.18
N ASP A 198 -2.62 -15.06 -15.37
CA ASP A 198 -1.25 -15.53 -15.60
C ASP A 198 -0.17 -14.48 -15.22
N GLN A 199 -0.57 -13.27 -14.89
CA GLN A 199 0.31 -12.22 -14.40
C GLN A 199 0.45 -12.23 -12.86
N ASN A 200 -0.31 -13.08 -12.18
CA ASN A 200 -0.26 -13.28 -10.73
C ASN A 200 0.66 -14.46 -10.37
N ASP A 201 1.91 -14.38 -10.82
CA ASP A 201 2.99 -15.29 -10.44
C ASP A 201 3.34 -15.19 -8.95
N ILE A 202 3.05 -14.04 -8.34
CA ILE A 202 3.17 -13.79 -6.92
C ILE A 202 2.02 -12.90 -6.43
N VAL A 203 1.55 -13.13 -5.21
CA VAL A 203 0.50 -12.36 -4.54
C VAL A 203 1.02 -11.79 -3.23
N PHE A 204 0.69 -10.54 -2.96
CA PHE A 204 1.11 -9.87 -1.75
C PHE A 204 -0.04 -9.74 -0.76
N ILE A 205 0.26 -9.92 0.54
CA ILE A 205 -0.72 -9.83 1.64
C ILE A 205 -0.10 -9.01 2.76
N SER A 206 -0.79 -7.97 3.24
CA SER A 206 -0.34 -7.25 4.43
C SER A 206 -1.36 -7.34 5.56
N HIS A 207 -0.86 -7.38 6.82
CA HIS A 207 -1.71 -7.52 8.00
C HIS A 207 -1.34 -6.54 9.12
N GLY A 208 -2.34 -6.08 9.86
CA GLY A 208 -2.21 -5.25 11.05
C GLY A 208 -2.14 -6.11 12.31
N ASP A 209 -1.04 -6.88 12.46
CA ASP A 209 -0.79 -7.81 13.56
C ASP A 209 -1.87 -8.91 13.69
N ASP A 210 -2.23 -9.51 12.53
CA ASP A 210 -3.16 -10.64 12.41
C ASP A 210 -2.62 -11.65 11.38
N LEU A 211 -1.43 -12.22 11.67
CA LEU A 211 -0.79 -13.21 10.80
C LEU A 211 -1.68 -14.43 10.51
N PRO A 212 -2.45 -14.99 11.49
CA PRO A 212 -3.32 -16.13 11.19
C PRO A 212 -4.38 -15.81 10.13
N ALA A 213 -4.91 -14.57 10.08
CA ALA A 213 -5.83 -14.15 9.04
C ALA A 213 -5.15 -14.04 7.66
N ALA A 214 -3.90 -13.56 7.62
CA ALA A 214 -3.11 -13.49 6.39
C ALA A 214 -2.80 -14.91 5.86
N GLU A 215 -2.45 -15.84 6.72
CA GLU A 215 -2.22 -17.24 6.37
C GLU A 215 -3.49 -17.93 5.82
N LEU A 216 -4.64 -17.67 6.42
CA LEU A 216 -5.92 -18.16 5.91
C LEU A 216 -6.18 -17.63 4.50
N VAL A 217 -5.97 -16.33 4.24
CA VAL A 217 -6.16 -15.76 2.89
C VAL A 217 -5.16 -16.34 1.90
N ARG A 218 -3.89 -16.51 2.29
CA ARG A 218 -2.87 -17.23 1.48
C ARG A 218 -3.37 -18.61 1.07
N ASP A 219 -3.83 -19.40 2.04
CA ASP A 219 -4.24 -20.78 1.79
C ASP A 219 -5.48 -20.85 0.88
N LEU A 220 -6.42 -19.92 1.04
CA LEU A 220 -7.59 -19.78 0.16
C LEU A 220 -7.18 -19.39 -1.28
N VAL A 221 -6.24 -18.47 -1.44
CA VAL A 221 -5.71 -18.07 -2.76
C VAL A 221 -4.99 -19.24 -3.41
N LYS A 222 -4.14 -19.93 -2.66
CA LYS A 222 -3.43 -21.13 -3.14
C LYS A 222 -4.40 -22.25 -3.58
N GLU A 223 -5.40 -22.55 -2.77
CA GLU A 223 -6.40 -23.60 -3.06
C GLU A 223 -7.22 -23.25 -4.31
N ARG A 224 -7.66 -21.99 -4.43
CA ARG A 224 -8.58 -21.55 -5.49
C ARG A 224 -7.89 -21.30 -6.84
N PHE A 225 -6.67 -20.75 -6.82
CA PHE A 225 -6.00 -20.25 -8.03
C PHE A 225 -4.71 -21.01 -8.38
N GLY A 226 -4.19 -21.85 -7.47
CA GLY A 226 -2.93 -22.58 -7.68
C GLY A 226 -1.69 -21.70 -7.58
N ILE A 227 -1.81 -20.51 -6.97
CA ILE A 227 -0.67 -19.58 -6.76
C ILE A 227 0.10 -20.04 -5.52
N ASP A 228 1.39 -20.27 -5.67
CA ASP A 228 2.27 -20.78 -4.60
C ASP A 228 3.25 -19.72 -4.05
N SER A 229 3.43 -18.60 -4.74
CA SER A 229 4.36 -17.55 -4.34
C SER A 229 3.63 -16.41 -3.64
N PHE A 230 4.07 -16.07 -2.42
CA PHE A 230 3.46 -15.02 -1.60
C PHE A 230 4.51 -14.18 -0.88
N LEU A 231 4.26 -12.88 -0.78
CA LEU A 231 4.91 -12.04 0.19
C LEU A 231 3.88 -11.64 1.24
N ILE A 232 4.11 -12.04 2.50
CA ILE A 232 3.26 -11.70 3.64
C ILE A 232 4.08 -10.85 4.60
N ASN A 233 3.58 -9.66 4.96
CA ASN A 233 4.24 -8.80 5.92
C ASN A 233 3.24 -7.92 6.68
N TYR A 234 3.73 -7.23 7.69
CA TYR A 234 2.95 -6.24 8.42
C TYR A 234 2.52 -5.08 7.51
N VAL A 235 1.36 -4.51 7.82
CA VAL A 235 1.08 -3.11 7.49
C VAL A 235 1.97 -2.29 8.42
N GLY A 236 2.94 -1.56 7.86
CA GLY A 236 3.89 -0.77 8.67
C GLY A 236 3.23 0.33 9.51
N PRO A 237 3.91 0.86 10.52
CA PRO A 237 3.32 1.80 11.50
C PRO A 237 2.67 3.04 10.89
N THR A 238 3.22 3.59 9.81
CA THR A 238 2.65 4.77 9.12
C THR A 238 1.24 4.51 8.61
N ILE A 239 1.05 3.45 7.82
CA ILE A 239 -0.28 3.08 7.31
C ILE A 239 -1.14 2.50 8.43
N GLY A 240 -0.55 1.70 9.32
CA GLY A 240 -1.21 1.10 10.48
C GLY A 240 -1.84 2.13 11.42
N SER A 241 -1.26 3.34 11.54
CA SER A 241 -1.83 4.46 12.30
C SER A 241 -3.22 4.87 11.80
N HIS A 242 -3.49 4.64 10.53
CA HIS A 242 -4.77 4.97 9.88
C HIS A 242 -5.68 3.76 9.71
N SER A 243 -5.15 2.57 9.48
CA SER A 243 -5.96 1.37 9.23
C SER A 243 -6.28 0.58 10.49
N GLY A 244 -5.41 0.66 11.50
CA GLY A 244 -5.58 0.02 12.80
C GLY A 244 -5.21 -1.47 12.85
N PRO A 245 -5.18 -2.04 14.06
CA PRO A 245 -5.01 -3.47 14.27
C PRO A 245 -6.10 -4.29 13.57
N GLY A 246 -5.77 -5.51 13.15
CA GLY A 246 -6.71 -6.40 12.47
C GLY A 246 -6.99 -6.03 11.01
N THR A 247 -6.29 -5.04 10.44
CA THR A 247 -6.30 -4.79 8.99
C THR A 247 -5.78 -6.02 8.26
N LEU A 248 -6.44 -6.39 7.16
CA LEU A 248 -5.94 -7.38 6.22
C LEU A 248 -6.17 -6.93 4.79
N ALA A 249 -5.12 -6.94 3.98
CA ALA A 249 -5.16 -6.50 2.60
C ALA A 249 -4.51 -7.53 1.67
N LEU A 250 -5.16 -7.77 0.53
CA LEU A 250 -4.75 -8.65 -0.55
C LEU A 250 -4.48 -7.81 -1.80
N PHE A 251 -3.35 -8.06 -2.46
CA PHE A 251 -2.87 -7.30 -3.61
C PHE A 251 -2.52 -8.24 -4.75
N PHE A 252 -3.01 -7.93 -5.94
CA PHE A 252 -2.86 -8.75 -7.14
C PHE A 252 -3.04 -7.92 -8.41
N MET A 253 -2.71 -8.49 -9.57
CA MET A 253 -2.97 -7.88 -10.87
C MET A 253 -4.36 -8.28 -11.37
N GLY A 254 -5.13 -7.31 -11.89
CA GLY A 254 -6.49 -7.52 -12.39
C GLY A 254 -6.81 -6.66 -13.61
N GLU A 255 -7.94 -6.92 -14.25
CA GLU A 255 -8.40 -6.16 -15.43
C GLU A 255 -8.73 -4.70 -15.07
N GLU A 256 -9.27 -4.50 -13.88
CA GLU A 256 -9.62 -3.20 -13.30
C GLU A 256 -9.57 -3.26 -11.77
N ARG A 257 -9.43 -2.10 -11.15
CA ARG A 257 -9.51 -1.99 -9.70
C ARG A 257 -10.90 -2.25 -9.15
#